data_f927a4a89ccc5294c2f93de9647bbaf3
#
_entry.id   f927a4a89ccc5294c2f93de9647bbaf3
#
_cell.length_a   1.000
_cell.length_b   1.000
_cell.length_c   1.000
_cell.angle_alpha   90.00
_cell.angle_beta   90.00
_cell.angle_gamma   90.00
#
_symmetry.space_group_name_H-M   'P 1'
#
loop_
_entity.id
_entity.type
_entity.pdbx_description
1 polymer ?
#
loop_
_entity_poly.entity_id
_entity_poly.type
_entity_poly.pdbx_seq_one_letter_code
_entity_poly.pdbx_strand_id
1 'polypeptide(L)'
;MSIEVKNLIKTFGGKKVIDNVSFKVKDGETLAIVGFSGSGKSTILKLICGLLTPDSGNIITSKGDIAMVFQYSALFDSLNVADNIAFALHERKDLRKKYSEKEIRNIVAEKLELVGLKGIEKKFPSELSGGMQKRVSFARAIVTEPNTILYDEPTAGLDPISSTLIEDYIVRLKEETHAASIVVTHQMSTITRTADYVIMLYDGKVVFDGTPQEMLEQKTDYTKQFVTASLDGPMHMISEN
;
A
#
# COMPACT_ATOMS: atom_id res chain seq x y z
N MET A 1 -2.34 -13.28 -13.05
CA MET A 1 -3.12 -13.23 -11.78
C MET A 1 -2.14 -13.06 -10.67
N SER A 2 -2.05 -11.87 -10.10
CA SER A 2 -1.00 -11.54 -9.14
C SER A 2 -1.33 -11.84 -7.70
N ILE A 3 -2.56 -11.60 -7.24
CA ILE A 3 -2.97 -11.85 -5.86
C ILE A 3 -4.35 -12.49 -5.87
N GLU A 4 -4.51 -13.59 -5.17
CA GLU A 4 -5.82 -14.18 -4.86
C GLU A 4 -5.90 -14.48 -3.36
N VAL A 5 -6.89 -13.90 -2.70
CA VAL A 5 -7.24 -14.13 -1.31
C VAL A 5 -8.53 -14.91 -1.26
N LYS A 6 -8.55 -16.04 -0.53
CA LYS A 6 -9.71 -16.95 -0.41
C LYS A 6 -10.04 -17.23 1.04
N ASN A 7 -11.26 -16.87 1.43
CA ASN A 7 -11.87 -17.20 2.74
C ASN A 7 -10.94 -16.86 3.91
N LEU A 8 -10.25 -15.72 3.83
CA LEU A 8 -9.24 -15.31 4.79
C LEU A 8 -9.87 -15.02 6.16
N ILE A 9 -9.31 -15.62 7.20
CA ILE A 9 -9.71 -15.40 8.60
C ILE A 9 -8.48 -15.06 9.42
N LYS A 10 -8.60 -14.02 10.26
CA LYS A 10 -7.61 -13.66 11.27
C LYS A 10 -8.25 -13.17 12.54
N THR A 11 -7.82 -13.74 13.65
CA THR A 11 -8.33 -13.46 15.01
C THR A 11 -7.19 -12.94 15.88
N PHE A 12 -7.48 -11.96 16.72
CA PHE A 12 -6.60 -11.48 17.79
C PHE A 12 -7.39 -11.40 19.08
N GLY A 13 -6.85 -11.98 20.16
CA GLY A 13 -7.50 -11.95 21.47
C GLY A 13 -8.96 -12.47 21.47
N GLY A 14 -9.27 -13.47 20.64
CA GLY A 14 -10.62 -14.02 20.50
C GLY A 14 -11.56 -13.23 19.58
N LYS A 15 -11.17 -12.03 19.13
CA LYS A 15 -11.96 -11.22 18.18
C LYS A 15 -11.50 -11.47 16.76
N LYS A 16 -12.43 -11.83 15.87
CA LYS A 16 -12.15 -11.90 14.43
C LYS A 16 -11.97 -10.49 13.87
N VAL A 17 -10.75 -10.18 13.41
CA VAL A 17 -10.42 -8.92 12.73
C VAL A 17 -10.61 -9.03 11.23
N ILE A 18 -10.42 -10.24 10.68
CA ILE A 18 -10.76 -10.61 9.31
C ILE A 18 -11.65 -11.84 9.37
N ASP A 19 -12.81 -11.79 8.75
CA ASP A 19 -13.82 -12.85 8.78
C ASP A 19 -14.31 -13.18 7.37
N ASN A 20 -13.73 -14.21 6.81
CA ASN A 20 -14.10 -14.78 5.51
C ASN A 20 -13.95 -13.80 4.32
N VAL A 21 -12.84 -13.07 4.27
CA VAL A 21 -12.55 -12.11 3.20
C VAL A 21 -11.96 -12.82 1.99
N SER A 22 -12.51 -12.53 0.81
CA SER A 22 -12.03 -13.06 -0.49
C SER A 22 -12.00 -11.95 -1.53
N PHE A 23 -10.94 -11.87 -2.31
CA PHE A 23 -10.79 -10.95 -3.45
C PHE A 23 -9.66 -11.38 -4.38
N LYS A 24 -9.56 -10.72 -5.55
CA LYS A 24 -8.49 -10.95 -6.52
C LYS A 24 -8.00 -9.61 -7.06
N VAL A 25 -6.69 -9.55 -7.37
CA VAL A 25 -6.07 -8.43 -8.07
C VAL A 25 -5.25 -9.00 -9.22
N LYS A 26 -5.46 -8.49 -10.43
CA LYS A 26 -4.70 -8.90 -11.60
C LYS A 26 -3.42 -8.06 -11.75
N ASP A 27 -2.53 -8.55 -12.62
CA ASP A 27 -1.35 -7.78 -13.03
C ASP A 27 -1.81 -6.45 -13.66
N GLY A 28 -1.20 -5.35 -13.28
CA GLY A 28 -1.56 -4.01 -13.74
C GLY A 28 -2.86 -3.43 -13.18
N GLU A 29 -3.53 -4.11 -12.23
CA GLU A 29 -4.69 -3.58 -11.53
C GLU A 29 -4.32 -3.04 -10.15
N THR A 30 -5.04 -2.01 -9.71
CA THR A 30 -4.99 -1.46 -8.35
C THR A 30 -6.30 -1.69 -7.64
N LEU A 31 -6.27 -2.45 -6.53
CA LEU A 31 -7.40 -2.63 -5.61
C LEU A 31 -7.28 -1.62 -4.47
N ALA A 32 -8.30 -0.80 -4.23
CA ALA A 32 -8.41 -0.06 -2.98
C ALA A 32 -9.14 -0.88 -1.92
N ILE A 33 -8.57 -0.97 -0.72
CA ILE A 33 -9.24 -1.52 0.46
C ILE A 33 -9.57 -0.35 1.39
N VAL A 34 -10.85 -0.09 1.56
CA VAL A 34 -11.36 1.06 2.32
C VAL A 34 -12.14 0.61 3.56
N GLY A 35 -12.42 1.53 4.46
CA GLY A 35 -13.17 1.28 5.68
C GLY A 35 -12.65 2.10 6.87
N PHE A 36 -13.36 2.06 7.99
CA PHE A 36 -12.96 2.80 9.20
C PHE A 36 -11.64 2.30 9.80
N SER A 37 -11.05 3.13 10.67
CA SER A 37 -9.91 2.71 11.50
C SER A 37 -10.27 1.43 12.28
N GLY A 38 -9.35 0.48 12.34
CA GLY A 38 -9.56 -0.79 13.03
C GLY A 38 -10.38 -1.84 12.27
N SER A 39 -10.85 -1.58 11.02
CA SER A 39 -11.62 -2.56 10.23
C SER A 39 -10.79 -3.74 9.68
N GLY A 40 -9.47 -3.78 9.91
CA GLY A 40 -8.61 -4.87 9.46
C GLY A 40 -7.80 -4.62 8.19
N LYS A 41 -7.87 -3.43 7.58
CA LYS A 41 -7.18 -3.10 6.32
C LYS A 41 -5.67 -3.40 6.34
N SER A 42 -4.93 -2.80 7.26
CA SER A 42 -3.48 -3.04 7.41
C SER A 42 -3.16 -4.48 7.82
N THR A 43 -4.11 -5.19 8.47
CA THR A 43 -3.97 -6.61 8.79
C THR A 43 -3.95 -7.44 7.50
N ILE A 44 -4.81 -7.14 6.52
CA ILE A 44 -4.79 -7.81 5.21
C ILE A 44 -3.45 -7.61 4.51
N LEU A 45 -2.91 -6.38 4.49
CA LEU A 45 -1.59 -6.14 3.88
C LEU A 45 -0.49 -6.96 4.55
N LYS A 46 -0.49 -7.00 5.90
CA LYS A 46 0.50 -7.78 6.68
C LYS A 46 0.36 -9.29 6.45
N LEU A 47 -0.85 -9.79 6.21
CA LEU A 47 -1.08 -11.20 5.84
C LEU A 47 -0.56 -11.49 4.43
N ILE A 48 -0.79 -10.61 3.46
CA ILE A 48 -0.34 -10.78 2.06
C ILE A 48 1.18 -10.76 1.97
N CYS A 49 1.87 -9.84 2.68
CA CYS A 49 3.34 -9.78 2.67
C CYS A 49 4.02 -10.78 3.63
N GLY A 50 3.25 -11.65 4.29
CA GLY A 50 3.79 -12.71 5.16
C GLY A 50 4.29 -12.23 6.53
N LEU A 51 4.04 -10.97 6.92
CA LEU A 51 4.34 -10.47 8.28
C LEU A 51 3.40 -11.05 9.34
N LEU A 52 2.24 -11.54 8.92
CA LEU A 52 1.30 -12.28 9.75
C LEU A 52 0.90 -13.57 9.05
N THR A 53 0.58 -14.59 9.83
CA THR A 53 0.03 -15.85 9.33
C THR A 53 -1.49 -15.86 9.51
N PRO A 54 -2.28 -16.23 8.48
CA PRO A 54 -3.73 -16.37 8.62
C PRO A 54 -4.07 -17.55 9.54
N ASP A 55 -5.23 -17.47 10.20
CA ASP A 55 -5.74 -18.58 11.00
C ASP A 55 -6.49 -19.59 10.11
N SER A 56 -7.05 -19.11 8.99
CA SER A 56 -7.70 -19.93 7.97
C SER A 56 -7.76 -19.17 6.64
N GLY A 57 -8.02 -19.92 5.57
CA GLY A 57 -8.03 -19.37 4.20
C GLY A 57 -6.68 -19.45 3.53
N ASN A 58 -6.61 -18.98 2.29
CA ASN A 58 -5.39 -19.04 1.47
C ASN A 58 -5.09 -17.70 0.82
N ILE A 59 -3.80 -17.37 0.75
CA ILE A 59 -3.27 -16.26 -0.02
C ILE A 59 -2.35 -16.84 -1.09
N ILE A 60 -2.66 -16.56 -2.35
CA ILE A 60 -1.87 -16.99 -3.50
C ILE A 60 -1.35 -15.72 -4.17
N THR A 61 -0.03 -15.59 -4.27
CA THR A 61 0.62 -14.51 -5.00
C THR A 61 1.35 -15.09 -6.21
N SER A 62 1.46 -14.33 -7.31
CA SER A 62 2.33 -14.71 -8.41
C SER A 62 3.79 -14.78 -7.92
N LYS A 63 4.61 -15.58 -8.61
CA LYS A 63 6.05 -15.60 -8.34
C LYS A 63 6.65 -14.22 -8.56
N GLY A 64 7.33 -13.69 -7.56
CA GLY A 64 8.00 -12.39 -7.62
C GLY A 64 8.02 -11.72 -6.25
N ASP A 65 8.60 -10.53 -6.24
CA ASP A 65 8.75 -9.77 -5.00
C ASP A 65 7.46 -9.03 -4.65
N ILE A 66 7.20 -8.96 -3.36
CA ILE A 66 6.17 -8.10 -2.78
C ILE A 66 6.87 -6.96 -2.06
N ALA A 67 6.59 -5.74 -2.46
CA ALA A 67 7.03 -4.55 -1.75
C ALA A 67 5.90 -3.94 -0.92
N MET A 68 6.25 -3.31 0.19
CA MET A 68 5.30 -2.60 1.04
C MET A 68 5.78 -1.18 1.32
N VAL A 69 4.90 -0.22 1.06
CA VAL A 69 5.02 1.18 1.46
C VAL A 69 4.18 1.37 2.71
N PHE A 70 4.83 1.68 3.82
CA PHE A 70 4.18 1.83 5.13
C PHE A 70 3.59 3.24 5.31
N GLN A 71 2.60 3.37 6.18
CA GLN A 71 1.97 4.64 6.56
C GLN A 71 3.01 5.66 7.06
N TYR A 72 3.97 5.23 7.87
CA TYR A 72 5.18 5.98 8.19
C TYR A 72 6.28 5.51 7.26
N SER A 73 7.17 6.40 6.83
CA SER A 73 8.23 6.11 5.84
C SER A 73 9.09 4.89 6.18
N ALA A 74 9.17 4.54 7.46
CA ALA A 74 9.94 3.41 8.00
C ALA A 74 11.39 3.37 7.47
N LEU A 75 11.99 4.54 7.22
CA LEU A 75 13.38 4.65 6.82
C LEU A 75 14.30 4.30 7.99
N PHE A 76 15.46 3.77 7.70
CA PHE A 76 16.50 3.54 8.69
C PHE A 76 17.20 4.88 8.95
N ASP A 77 17.05 5.43 10.15
CA ASP A 77 17.61 6.74 10.53
C ASP A 77 19.15 6.78 10.50
N SER A 78 19.78 5.62 10.70
CA SER A 78 21.24 5.46 10.65
C SER A 78 21.83 5.38 9.24
N LEU A 79 20.98 5.25 8.22
CA LEU A 79 21.38 5.15 6.82
C LEU A 79 21.04 6.43 6.07
N ASN A 80 21.90 6.86 5.14
CA ASN A 80 21.57 7.93 4.22
C ASN A 80 20.49 7.48 3.21
N VAL A 81 20.02 8.38 2.36
CA VAL A 81 18.96 8.12 1.36
C VAL A 81 19.39 7.03 0.38
N ALA A 82 20.62 7.07 -0.13
CA ALA A 82 21.08 6.06 -1.08
C ALA A 82 21.12 4.67 -0.45
N ASP A 83 21.64 4.55 0.77
CA ASP A 83 21.75 3.28 1.49
C ASP A 83 20.36 2.75 1.90
N ASN A 84 19.42 3.63 2.25
CA ASN A 84 18.03 3.25 2.49
C ASN A 84 17.40 2.62 1.24
N ILE A 85 17.58 3.22 0.07
CA ILE A 85 17.02 2.70 -1.18
C ILE A 85 17.74 1.42 -1.61
N ALA A 86 19.07 1.40 -1.55
CA ALA A 86 19.88 0.25 -1.94
C ALA A 86 19.80 -0.92 -0.97
N PHE A 87 19.20 -0.77 0.20
CA PHE A 87 19.22 -1.76 1.27
C PHE A 87 18.90 -3.19 0.79
N ALA A 88 17.79 -3.34 0.06
CA ALA A 88 17.38 -4.65 -0.45
C ALA A 88 18.37 -5.22 -1.49
N LEU A 89 19.03 -4.37 -2.28
CA LEU A 89 20.02 -4.78 -3.28
C LEU A 89 21.30 -5.31 -2.62
N HIS A 90 21.68 -4.76 -1.45
CA HIS A 90 22.84 -5.21 -0.69
C HIS A 90 22.58 -6.45 0.16
N GLU A 91 21.40 -6.55 0.78
CA GLU A 91 21.10 -7.62 1.75
C GLU A 91 20.61 -8.91 1.08
N ARG A 92 19.94 -8.83 -0.05
CA ARG A 92 19.45 -10.00 -0.77
C ARG A 92 20.57 -10.67 -1.55
N LYS A 93 20.88 -11.92 -1.20
CA LYS A 93 21.99 -12.70 -1.79
C LYS A 93 21.93 -12.85 -3.31
N ASP A 94 20.72 -12.95 -3.87
CA ASP A 94 20.48 -13.04 -5.32
C ASP A 94 20.77 -11.70 -6.02
N LEU A 95 20.35 -10.57 -5.45
CA LEU A 95 20.55 -9.24 -6.01
C LEU A 95 21.98 -8.73 -5.82
N ARG A 96 22.57 -8.95 -4.65
CA ARG A 96 23.96 -8.58 -4.36
C ARG A 96 24.98 -9.19 -5.35
N LYS A 97 24.69 -10.38 -5.85
CA LYS A 97 25.54 -11.02 -6.88
C LYS A 97 25.26 -10.54 -8.28
N LYS A 98 24.09 -9.93 -8.51
CA LYS A 98 23.62 -9.51 -9.82
C LYS A 98 24.17 -8.15 -10.22
N TYR A 99 24.34 -7.24 -9.27
CA TYR A 99 24.68 -5.84 -9.52
C TYR A 99 26.01 -5.44 -8.87
N SER A 100 26.86 -4.72 -9.63
CA SER A 100 28.04 -4.04 -9.11
C SER A 100 27.66 -2.77 -8.35
N GLU A 101 28.54 -2.26 -7.48
CA GLU A 101 28.32 -1.02 -6.74
C GLU A 101 28.04 0.20 -7.67
N LYS A 102 28.58 0.22 -8.87
CA LYS A 102 28.31 1.26 -9.86
C LYS A 102 26.87 1.16 -10.38
N GLU A 103 26.41 -0.04 -10.68
CA GLU A 103 25.03 -0.30 -11.14
C GLU A 103 24.03 0.02 -10.04
N ILE A 104 24.30 -0.35 -8.79
CA ILE A 104 23.44 -0.02 -7.63
C ILE A 104 23.30 1.50 -7.51
N ARG A 105 24.39 2.27 -7.60
CA ARG A 105 24.31 3.75 -7.58
C ARG A 105 23.46 4.31 -8.72
N ASN A 106 23.55 3.75 -9.90
CA ASN A 106 22.75 4.19 -11.04
C ASN A 106 21.26 3.87 -10.83
N ILE A 107 20.93 2.66 -10.35
CA ILE A 107 19.56 2.27 -10.00
C ILE A 107 18.99 3.20 -8.93
N VAL A 108 19.73 3.49 -7.88
CA VAL A 108 19.30 4.43 -6.82
C VAL A 108 19.01 5.82 -7.38
N ALA A 109 19.90 6.35 -8.22
CA ALA A 109 19.70 7.66 -8.84
C ALA A 109 18.47 7.69 -9.75
N GLU A 110 18.23 6.64 -10.53
CA GLU A 110 17.04 6.48 -11.37
C GLU A 110 15.75 6.45 -10.51
N LYS A 111 15.72 5.63 -9.44
CA LYS A 111 14.54 5.56 -8.57
C LYS A 111 14.30 6.86 -7.81
N LEU A 112 15.35 7.61 -7.45
CA LEU A 112 15.22 8.97 -6.88
C LEU A 112 14.66 9.96 -7.89
N GLU A 113 15.13 9.92 -9.13
CA GLU A 113 14.61 10.79 -10.19
C GLU A 113 13.14 10.52 -10.49
N LEU A 114 12.73 9.25 -10.48
CA LEU A 114 11.33 8.82 -10.67
C LEU A 114 10.40 9.42 -9.62
N VAL A 115 10.87 9.58 -8.37
CA VAL A 115 10.08 10.22 -7.28
C VAL A 115 10.40 11.72 -7.12
N GLY A 116 11.05 12.35 -8.11
CA GLY A 116 11.34 13.78 -8.12
C GLY A 116 12.29 14.25 -7.01
N LEU A 117 13.24 13.40 -6.62
CA LEU A 117 14.22 13.68 -5.55
C LEU A 117 15.66 13.47 -6.05
N LYS A 118 16.14 14.39 -6.90
CA LYS A 118 17.50 14.31 -7.43
C LYS A 118 18.51 15.02 -6.51
N GLY A 119 19.69 14.43 -6.33
CA GLY A 119 20.82 15.06 -5.64
C GLY A 119 20.73 15.03 -4.11
N ILE A 120 19.92 14.16 -3.53
CA ILE A 120 19.78 14.02 -2.08
C ILE A 120 20.35 12.71 -1.52
N GLU A 121 21.10 11.97 -2.31
CA GLU A 121 21.59 10.60 -2.03
C GLU A 121 22.31 10.51 -0.68
N LYS A 122 23.06 11.57 -0.32
CA LYS A 122 23.88 11.64 0.90
C LYS A 122 23.16 12.16 2.14
N LYS A 123 21.92 12.67 1.99
CA LYS A 123 21.14 13.17 3.13
C LYS A 123 20.64 12.01 3.99
N PHE A 124 20.44 12.29 5.26
CA PHE A 124 19.82 11.39 6.21
C PHE A 124 18.31 11.67 6.35
N PRO A 125 17.50 10.70 6.80
CA PRO A 125 16.05 10.90 6.99
C PRO A 125 15.70 12.14 7.82
N SER A 126 16.49 12.44 8.85
CA SER A 126 16.31 13.63 9.71
C SER A 126 16.45 14.97 8.98
N GLU A 127 17.08 15.01 7.81
CA GLU A 127 17.26 16.21 6.99
C GLU A 127 16.14 16.38 5.94
N LEU A 128 15.15 15.47 5.92
CA LEU A 128 14.07 15.42 4.93
C LEU A 128 12.75 15.86 5.53
N SER A 129 11.94 16.57 4.74
CA SER A 129 10.53 16.76 5.10
C SER A 129 9.75 15.42 5.08
N GLY A 130 8.61 15.35 5.77
CA GLY A 130 7.79 14.14 5.79
C GLY A 130 7.38 13.65 4.39
N GLY A 131 7.04 14.58 3.48
CA GLY A 131 6.75 14.25 2.08
C GLY A 131 7.97 13.72 1.31
N MET A 132 9.18 14.24 1.59
CA MET A 132 10.42 13.70 1.01
C MET A 132 10.72 12.30 1.55
N GLN A 133 10.55 12.06 2.85
CA GLN A 133 10.73 10.74 3.46
C GLN A 133 9.79 9.70 2.84
N LYS A 134 8.52 10.06 2.64
CA LYS A 134 7.56 9.17 1.95
C LYS A 134 8.03 8.85 0.52
N ARG A 135 8.46 9.82 -0.25
CA ARG A 135 8.98 9.61 -1.61
C ARG A 135 10.23 8.73 -1.63
N VAL A 136 11.14 8.88 -0.67
CA VAL A 136 12.29 7.97 -0.51
C VAL A 136 11.81 6.55 -0.16
N SER A 137 10.80 6.40 0.69
CA SER A 137 10.19 5.10 1.00
C SER A 137 9.57 4.42 -0.25
N PHE A 138 8.95 5.21 -1.15
CA PHE A 138 8.50 4.71 -2.45
C PHE A 138 9.67 4.22 -3.31
N ALA A 139 10.72 5.04 -3.47
CA ALA A 139 11.91 4.66 -4.24
C ALA A 139 12.54 3.36 -3.70
N ARG A 140 12.61 3.21 -2.35
CA ARG A 140 13.09 2.00 -1.70
C ARG A 140 12.20 0.78 -1.99
N ALA A 141 10.88 0.96 -2.00
CA ALA A 141 9.96 -0.15 -2.24
C ALA A 141 10.07 -0.71 -3.67
N ILE A 142 10.35 0.15 -4.65
CA ILE A 142 10.37 -0.23 -6.07
C ILE A 142 11.77 -0.58 -6.60
N VAL A 143 12.81 -0.48 -5.79
CA VAL A 143 14.20 -0.71 -6.22
C VAL A 143 14.45 -2.13 -6.70
N THR A 144 13.68 -3.11 -6.21
CA THR A 144 13.75 -4.52 -6.60
C THR A 144 12.83 -4.88 -7.76
N GLU A 145 12.12 -3.90 -8.34
CA GLU A 145 11.13 -4.11 -9.41
C GLU A 145 10.08 -5.17 -9.06
N PRO A 146 9.33 -4.95 -7.96
CA PRO A 146 8.41 -5.94 -7.44
C PRO A 146 7.21 -6.17 -8.37
N ASN A 147 6.68 -7.40 -8.38
CA ASN A 147 5.44 -7.74 -9.10
C ASN A 147 4.18 -7.33 -8.35
N THR A 148 4.32 -7.05 -7.07
CA THR A 148 3.21 -6.65 -6.19
C THR A 148 3.65 -5.50 -5.30
N ILE A 149 2.83 -4.44 -5.22
CA ILE A 149 3.10 -3.29 -4.35
C ILE A 149 1.91 -3.07 -3.42
N LEU A 150 2.19 -3.05 -2.13
CA LEU A 150 1.20 -2.82 -1.08
C LEU A 150 1.42 -1.43 -0.48
N TYR A 151 0.39 -0.59 -0.49
CA TYR A 151 0.44 0.76 0.06
C TYR A 151 -0.48 0.87 1.28
N ASP A 152 0.09 1.13 2.44
CA ASP A 152 -0.66 1.35 3.69
C ASP A 152 -0.76 2.83 3.97
N GLU A 153 -1.94 3.45 3.72
CA GLU A 153 -2.24 4.87 3.91
C GLU A 153 -1.16 5.80 3.30
N PRO A 154 -0.86 5.69 1.99
CA PRO A 154 0.31 6.35 1.39
C PRO A 154 0.26 7.87 1.45
N THR A 155 -0.94 8.47 1.50
CA THR A 155 -1.16 9.92 1.52
C THR A 155 -1.46 10.49 2.91
N ALA A 156 -1.55 9.62 3.94
CA ALA A 156 -1.88 10.08 5.30
C ALA A 156 -0.86 11.10 5.84
N GLY A 157 -1.37 12.20 6.41
CA GLY A 157 -0.54 13.26 7.00
C GLY A 157 0.19 14.16 6.01
N LEU A 158 -0.16 14.08 4.71
CA LEU A 158 0.33 15.00 3.67
C LEU A 158 -0.72 16.08 3.38
N ASP A 159 -0.22 17.24 2.91
CA ASP A 159 -1.08 18.26 2.32
C ASP A 159 -1.69 17.78 1.00
N PRO A 160 -2.77 18.41 0.48
CA PRO A 160 -3.44 17.97 -0.75
C PRO A 160 -2.53 17.90 -1.98
N ILE A 161 -1.59 18.83 -2.14
CA ILE A 161 -0.69 18.86 -3.30
C ILE A 161 0.31 17.69 -3.23
N SER A 162 0.90 17.48 -2.05
CA SER A 162 1.79 16.34 -1.81
C SER A 162 1.07 15.01 -1.95
N SER A 163 -0.21 14.92 -1.54
CA SER A 163 -1.05 13.73 -1.72
C SER A 163 -1.26 13.43 -3.20
N THR A 164 -1.63 14.43 -4.00
CA THR A 164 -1.78 14.30 -5.46
C THR A 164 -0.48 13.77 -6.10
N LEU A 165 0.67 14.28 -5.69
CA LEU A 165 1.97 13.82 -6.22
C LEU A 165 2.22 12.34 -5.91
N ILE A 166 1.89 11.88 -4.70
CA ILE A 166 2.00 10.45 -4.34
C ILE A 166 1.02 9.60 -5.15
N GLU A 167 -0.22 10.07 -5.34
CA GLU A 167 -1.22 9.40 -6.16
C GLU A 167 -0.75 9.25 -7.61
N ASP A 168 -0.15 10.30 -8.19
CA ASP A 168 0.44 10.24 -9.53
C ASP A 168 1.59 9.23 -9.63
N TYR A 169 2.42 9.11 -8.58
CA TYR A 169 3.46 8.07 -8.55
C TYR A 169 2.86 6.66 -8.49
N ILE A 170 1.78 6.42 -7.76
CA ILE A 170 1.10 5.12 -7.72
C ILE A 170 0.59 4.75 -9.12
N VAL A 171 -0.08 5.69 -9.80
CA VAL A 171 -0.59 5.49 -11.17
C VAL A 171 0.55 5.21 -12.14
N ARG A 172 1.58 6.05 -12.14
CA ARG A 172 2.75 5.91 -13.01
C ARG A 172 3.47 4.58 -12.80
N LEU A 173 3.68 4.17 -11.53
CA LEU A 173 4.31 2.89 -11.24
C LEU A 173 3.49 1.71 -11.76
N LYS A 174 2.16 1.76 -11.62
CA LYS A 174 1.26 0.74 -12.20
C LYS A 174 1.46 0.63 -13.70
N GLU A 175 1.49 1.77 -14.42
CA GLU A 175 1.65 1.82 -15.87
C GLU A 175 3.03 1.33 -16.34
N GLU A 176 4.11 1.72 -15.65
CA GLU A 176 5.47 1.36 -16.02
C GLU A 176 5.83 -0.09 -15.68
N THR A 177 5.35 -0.61 -14.54
CA THR A 177 5.77 -1.94 -14.04
C THR A 177 4.75 -3.04 -14.29
N HIS A 178 3.49 -2.70 -14.59
CA HIS A 178 2.36 -3.63 -14.61
C HIS A 178 2.24 -4.46 -13.33
N ALA A 179 2.77 -3.97 -12.21
CA ALA A 179 2.64 -4.61 -10.91
C ALA A 179 1.17 -4.58 -10.45
N ALA A 180 0.73 -5.64 -9.79
CA ALA A 180 -0.52 -5.61 -9.06
C ALA A 180 -0.36 -4.74 -7.82
N SER A 181 -1.32 -3.87 -7.54
CA SER A 181 -1.25 -2.96 -6.41
C SER A 181 -2.45 -3.09 -5.49
N ILE A 182 -2.20 -2.98 -4.18
CA ILE A 182 -3.26 -2.82 -3.18
C ILE A 182 -2.99 -1.53 -2.42
N VAL A 183 -3.98 -0.63 -2.39
CA VAL A 183 -3.92 0.63 -1.66
C VAL A 183 -4.93 0.58 -0.52
N VAL A 184 -4.45 0.61 0.71
CA VAL A 184 -5.30 0.82 1.88
C VAL A 184 -5.40 2.31 2.12
N THR A 185 -6.61 2.86 2.13
CA THR A 185 -6.85 4.28 2.35
C THR A 185 -8.27 4.56 2.82
N HIS A 186 -8.47 5.73 3.42
CA HIS A 186 -9.79 6.32 3.70
C HIS A 186 -10.03 7.60 2.91
N GLN A 187 -9.07 8.02 2.07
CA GLN A 187 -9.15 9.27 1.30
C GLN A 187 -9.82 9.03 -0.06
N MET A 188 -10.92 9.72 -0.32
CA MET A 188 -11.67 9.60 -1.58
C MET A 188 -10.85 9.99 -2.81
N SER A 189 -9.97 11.00 -2.72
CA SER A 189 -9.08 11.39 -3.81
C SER A 189 -8.19 10.22 -4.23
N THR A 190 -7.54 9.57 -3.26
CA THR A 190 -6.66 8.42 -3.52
C THR A 190 -7.43 7.26 -4.16
N ILE A 191 -8.66 6.96 -3.66
CA ILE A 191 -9.51 5.92 -4.24
C ILE A 191 -9.81 6.21 -5.71
N THR A 192 -10.32 7.40 -6.00
CA THR A 192 -10.80 7.78 -7.34
C THR A 192 -9.68 7.95 -8.37
N ARG A 193 -8.47 8.32 -7.94
CA ARG A 193 -7.34 8.53 -8.84
C ARG A 193 -6.54 7.26 -9.11
N THR A 194 -6.45 6.35 -8.13
CA THR A 194 -5.49 5.23 -8.22
C THR A 194 -6.13 3.87 -8.44
N ALA A 195 -7.37 3.65 -7.97
CA ALA A 195 -7.98 2.34 -7.96
C ALA A 195 -8.79 2.02 -9.22
N ASP A 196 -8.66 0.80 -9.70
CA ASP A 196 -9.53 0.21 -10.72
C ASP A 196 -10.74 -0.46 -10.06
N TYR A 197 -10.55 -0.94 -8.82
CA TYR A 197 -11.54 -1.68 -8.05
C TYR A 197 -11.47 -1.33 -6.57
N VAL A 198 -12.58 -1.46 -5.86
CA VAL A 198 -12.70 -1.10 -4.44
C VAL A 198 -13.40 -2.19 -3.67
N ILE A 199 -12.85 -2.60 -2.53
CA ILE A 199 -13.60 -3.34 -1.52
C ILE A 199 -13.67 -2.52 -0.24
N MET A 200 -14.84 -2.52 0.41
CA MET A 200 -15.03 -1.86 1.70
C MET A 200 -15.13 -2.89 2.80
N LEU A 201 -14.33 -2.70 3.85
CA LEU A 201 -14.32 -3.55 5.03
C LEU A 201 -15.06 -2.88 6.18
N TYR A 202 -15.96 -3.64 6.80
CA TYR A 202 -16.58 -3.30 8.07
C TYR A 202 -16.74 -4.56 8.92
N ASP A 203 -16.35 -4.48 10.18
CA ASP A 203 -16.37 -5.58 11.16
C ASP A 203 -15.76 -6.89 10.59
N GLY A 204 -14.60 -6.74 9.97
CA GLY A 204 -13.83 -7.85 9.39
C GLY A 204 -14.40 -8.45 8.10
N LYS A 205 -15.50 -7.94 7.56
CA LYS A 205 -16.18 -8.46 6.37
C LYS A 205 -16.17 -7.45 5.23
N VAL A 206 -16.27 -7.97 4.00
CA VAL A 206 -16.50 -7.13 2.82
C VAL A 206 -17.98 -6.76 2.78
N VAL A 207 -18.28 -5.45 2.85
CA VAL A 207 -19.65 -4.91 2.80
C VAL A 207 -19.95 -4.17 1.50
N PHE A 208 -18.94 -3.93 0.68
CA PHE A 208 -19.05 -3.41 -0.69
C PHE A 208 -17.89 -3.95 -1.52
N ASP A 209 -18.18 -4.18 -2.79
CA ASP A 209 -17.30 -4.72 -3.81
C ASP A 209 -17.73 -4.14 -5.17
N GLY A 210 -16.88 -3.32 -5.81
CA GLY A 210 -17.23 -2.64 -7.06
C GLY A 210 -16.15 -1.66 -7.52
N THR A 211 -16.49 -0.83 -8.49
CA THR A 211 -15.63 0.23 -9.01
C THR A 211 -15.66 1.49 -8.12
N PRO A 212 -14.66 2.39 -8.21
CA PRO A 212 -14.73 3.71 -7.56
C PRO A 212 -15.99 4.50 -7.93
N GLN A 213 -16.44 4.41 -9.18
CA GLN A 213 -17.65 5.08 -9.67
C GLN A 213 -18.92 4.52 -8.99
N GLU A 214 -19.05 3.18 -8.89
CA GLU A 214 -20.18 2.55 -8.21
C GLU A 214 -20.20 2.88 -6.70
N MET A 215 -19.04 3.05 -6.08
CA MET A 215 -18.95 3.52 -4.71
C MET A 215 -19.48 4.95 -4.56
N LEU A 216 -19.12 5.88 -5.49
CA LEU A 216 -19.60 7.26 -5.51
C LEU A 216 -21.09 7.36 -5.76
N GLU A 217 -21.69 6.41 -6.46
CA GLU A 217 -23.16 6.36 -6.68
C GLU A 217 -23.95 6.04 -5.41
N GLN A 218 -23.26 5.67 -4.30
CA GLN A 218 -23.85 5.51 -2.96
C GLN A 218 -25.02 4.50 -2.94
N LYS A 219 -24.93 3.43 -3.71
CA LYS A 219 -26.01 2.42 -3.87
C LYS A 219 -26.33 1.63 -2.61
N THR A 220 -25.42 1.63 -1.63
CA THR A 220 -25.62 0.94 -0.34
C THR A 220 -25.54 1.95 0.81
N ASP A 221 -26.18 1.65 1.94
CA ASP A 221 -26.07 2.51 3.12
C ASP A 221 -24.63 2.62 3.64
N TYR A 222 -23.81 1.58 3.45
CA TYR A 222 -22.38 1.58 3.77
C TYR A 222 -21.60 2.58 2.91
N THR A 223 -21.76 2.52 1.58
CA THR A 223 -21.08 3.44 0.67
C THR A 223 -21.57 4.86 0.86
N LYS A 224 -22.88 5.06 1.06
CA LYS A 224 -23.48 6.37 1.36
C LYS A 224 -22.85 6.97 2.61
N GLN A 225 -22.82 6.24 3.72
CA GLN A 225 -22.23 6.70 4.98
C GLN A 225 -20.76 7.09 4.82
N PHE A 226 -19.98 6.26 4.14
CA PHE A 226 -18.54 6.48 3.94
C PHE A 226 -18.28 7.71 3.05
N VAL A 227 -18.94 7.81 1.89
CA VAL A 227 -18.74 8.90 0.90
C VAL A 227 -19.19 10.24 1.45
N THR A 228 -20.31 10.28 2.18
CA THR A 228 -20.84 11.53 2.77
C THR A 228 -20.22 11.87 4.13
N ALA A 229 -19.34 11.01 4.66
CA ALA A 229 -18.80 11.14 6.02
C ALA A 229 -19.89 11.31 7.10
N SER A 230 -21.06 10.66 6.91
CA SER A 230 -22.19 10.77 7.84
C SER A 230 -21.91 10.01 9.13
N LEU A 231 -22.34 10.58 10.26
CA LEU A 231 -22.36 9.87 11.54
C LEU A 231 -23.53 8.86 11.62
N ASP A 232 -24.60 9.10 10.83
CA ASP A 232 -25.76 8.22 10.75
C ASP A 232 -25.54 7.17 9.66
N GLY A 233 -25.73 5.89 10.00
CA GLY A 233 -25.62 4.79 9.07
C GLY A 233 -25.31 3.45 9.75
N PRO A 234 -25.11 2.38 8.98
CA PRO A 234 -24.90 1.03 9.52
C PRO A 234 -23.54 0.83 10.19
N MET A 235 -22.56 1.72 9.89
CA MET A 235 -21.24 1.62 10.49
C MET A 235 -21.16 2.49 11.75
N HIS A 236 -20.96 1.86 12.89
CA HIS A 236 -20.77 2.55 14.17
C HIS A 236 -19.30 2.56 14.54
N MET A 237 -18.79 3.70 15.04
CA MET A 237 -17.45 3.72 15.63
C MET A 237 -17.47 2.79 16.86
N ILE A 238 -16.51 1.85 16.90
CA ILE A 238 -16.33 1.01 18.08
C ILE A 238 -15.85 1.97 19.18
N SER A 239 -16.72 2.23 20.18
CA SER A 239 -16.29 2.90 21.40
C SER A 239 -15.24 2.00 22.06
N GLU A 240 -14.02 2.50 22.19
CA GLU A 240 -13.01 1.88 23.05
C GLU A 240 -13.58 1.85 24.48
N ASN A 241 -14.02 0.69 24.93
CA ASN A 241 -14.27 0.39 26.34
C ASN A 241 -13.03 -0.23 26.96
#